data_f8191eb1fd13ae95251fde1fadcf0590
#
_entry.id   f8191eb1fd13ae95251fde1fadcf0590
#
_cell.length_a   1.000
_cell.length_b   1.000
_cell.length_c   1.000
_cell.angle_alpha   90.00
_cell.angle_beta   90.00
_cell.angle_gamma   90.00
#
_symmetry.space_group_name_H-M   'P 1'
#
loop_
_entity.id
_entity.type
_entity.pdbx_description
1 polymer ?
#
loop_
_entity_poly.entity_id
_entity_poly.type
_entity_poly.pdbx_seq_one_letter_code
_entity_poly.pdbx_strand_id
1 'polypeptide(L)'
;MIEKQFTALLHSFVQDTAPKTEEPWNMAELQRAAAQQNMLPVLAYENKRWRLSTDSEVCRRLDGFLYGAIVGNLNRRVDFETLSKEFTVRGIAHMPVKGYYLRKLYPVPELRTFGDIDMLIHREDRQKVHELMLSLGYSVKQNWEP
;
A
#
# COMPACT_ATOMS: atom_id res chain seq x y z
N MET A 1 3.79 7.72 -25.78
CA MET A 1 3.59 6.25 -25.86
C MET A 1 3.34 5.63 -24.48
N ILE A 2 4.31 5.66 -23.57
CA ILE A 2 4.19 5.01 -22.24
C ILE A 2 3.08 5.60 -21.37
N GLU A 3 2.86 6.92 -21.40
CA GLU A 3 1.79 7.58 -20.64
C GLU A 3 0.40 7.04 -21.02
N LYS A 4 0.15 6.80 -22.32
CA LYS A 4 -1.12 6.21 -22.78
C LYS A 4 -1.31 4.80 -22.25
N GLN A 5 -0.25 3.96 -22.27
CA GLN A 5 -0.30 2.61 -21.74
C GLN A 5 -0.50 2.62 -20.20
N PHE A 6 0.21 3.49 -19.50
CA PHE A 6 0.05 3.62 -18.05
C PHE A 6 -1.35 4.13 -17.67
N THR A 7 -1.87 5.09 -18.40
CA THR A 7 -3.26 5.59 -18.22
C THR A 7 -4.28 4.48 -18.50
N ALA A 8 -4.10 3.70 -19.56
CA ALA A 8 -4.97 2.57 -19.88
C ALA A 8 -4.95 1.51 -18.79
N LEU A 9 -3.77 1.22 -18.20
CA LEU A 9 -3.60 0.33 -17.06
C LEU A 9 -4.39 0.82 -15.83
N LEU A 10 -4.24 2.11 -15.49
CA LEU A 10 -4.94 2.70 -14.35
C LEU A 10 -6.46 2.73 -14.55
N HIS A 11 -6.89 3.06 -15.76
CA HIS A 11 -8.30 3.02 -16.11
C HIS A 11 -8.87 1.59 -15.97
N SER A 12 -8.16 0.59 -16.47
CA SER A 12 -8.50 -0.82 -16.30
C SER A 12 -8.68 -1.18 -14.83
N PHE A 13 -7.72 -0.81 -13.99
CA PHE A 13 -7.75 -1.09 -12.56
C PHE A 13 -8.94 -0.44 -11.85
N VAL A 14 -9.23 0.83 -12.16
CA VAL A 14 -10.31 1.59 -11.51
C VAL A 14 -11.69 1.16 -12.00
N GLN A 15 -11.83 0.87 -13.29
CA GLN A 15 -13.12 0.54 -13.92
C GLN A 15 -13.41 -0.96 -13.98
N ASP A 16 -12.47 -1.80 -13.55
CA ASP A 16 -12.59 -3.26 -13.62
C ASP A 16 -12.84 -3.80 -15.03
N THR A 17 -12.18 -3.20 -16.03
CA THR A 17 -12.35 -3.54 -17.48
C THR A 17 -11.00 -3.88 -18.10
N ALA A 18 -11.01 -4.69 -19.17
CA ALA A 18 -9.77 -5.01 -19.88
C ALA A 18 -9.08 -3.74 -20.40
N PRO A 19 -7.77 -3.57 -20.20
CA PRO A 19 -7.07 -2.39 -20.66
C PRO A 19 -6.97 -2.41 -22.19
N LYS A 20 -7.24 -1.26 -22.82
CA LYS A 20 -7.21 -1.10 -24.27
C LYS A 20 -5.98 -0.31 -24.67
N THR A 21 -5.20 -0.85 -25.60
CA THR A 21 -4.08 -0.18 -26.23
C THR A 21 -4.01 -0.56 -27.71
N GLU A 22 -3.59 0.36 -28.55
CA GLU A 22 -3.37 0.14 -29.98
C GLU A 22 -2.02 -0.50 -30.25
N GLU A 23 -1.09 -0.41 -29.32
CA GLU A 23 0.28 -0.87 -29.45
C GLU A 23 0.59 -2.00 -28.44
N PRO A 24 1.53 -2.89 -28.74
CA PRO A 24 2.00 -3.89 -27.79
C PRO A 24 2.51 -3.24 -26.50
N TRP A 25 2.26 -3.90 -25.37
CA TRP A 25 2.68 -3.43 -24.06
C TRP A 25 4.21 -3.35 -23.92
N ASN A 26 4.74 -2.17 -23.68
CA ASN A 26 6.15 -2.00 -23.32
C ASN A 26 6.36 -2.26 -21.82
N MET A 27 6.47 -3.53 -21.46
CA MET A 27 6.56 -3.93 -20.05
C MET A 27 7.78 -3.36 -19.33
N ALA A 28 8.89 -3.13 -20.02
CA ALA A 28 10.11 -2.56 -19.40
C ALA A 28 9.88 -1.09 -18.99
N GLU A 29 9.27 -0.30 -19.84
CA GLU A 29 8.93 1.08 -19.51
C GLU A 29 7.78 1.18 -18.52
N LEU A 30 6.75 0.33 -18.64
CA LEU A 30 5.65 0.26 -17.68
C LEU A 30 6.13 -0.05 -16.27
N GLN A 31 7.06 -0.99 -16.11
CA GLN A 31 7.62 -1.31 -14.81
C GLN A 31 8.39 -0.12 -14.22
N ARG A 32 9.16 0.61 -15.04
CA ARG A 32 9.84 1.83 -14.59
C ARG A 32 8.86 2.91 -14.15
N ALA A 33 7.84 3.19 -14.96
CA ALA A 33 6.81 4.18 -14.65
C ALA A 33 6.02 3.79 -13.37
N ALA A 34 5.61 2.53 -13.26
CA ALA A 34 4.91 2.01 -12.10
C ALA A 34 5.77 2.07 -10.82
N ALA A 35 7.08 1.78 -10.93
CA ALA A 35 8.01 1.89 -9.80
C ALA A 35 8.12 3.33 -9.29
N GLN A 36 8.26 4.31 -10.19
CA GLN A 36 8.33 5.73 -9.84
C GLN A 36 7.08 6.25 -9.12
N GLN A 37 5.93 5.64 -9.42
CA GLN A 37 4.65 6.00 -8.80
C GLN A 37 4.22 5.07 -7.65
N ASN A 38 5.09 4.16 -7.21
CA ASN A 38 4.76 3.12 -6.23
C ASN A 38 3.55 2.25 -6.61
N MET A 39 3.36 1.99 -7.90
CA MET A 39 2.22 1.26 -8.45
C MET A 39 2.60 -0.09 -9.09
N LEU A 40 3.78 -0.62 -8.80
CA LEU A 40 4.18 -1.97 -9.24
C LEU A 40 3.18 -3.06 -8.85
N PRO A 41 2.56 -3.05 -7.65
CA PRO A 41 1.54 -4.04 -7.32
C PRO A 41 0.30 -3.96 -8.21
N VAL A 42 -0.10 -2.75 -8.62
CA VAL A 42 -1.22 -2.54 -9.55
C VAL A 42 -0.88 -3.10 -10.93
N LEU A 43 0.32 -2.78 -11.45
CA LEU A 43 0.78 -3.36 -12.72
C LEU A 43 0.83 -4.90 -12.66
N ALA A 44 1.32 -5.45 -11.57
CA ALA A 44 1.40 -6.90 -11.37
C ALA A 44 0.01 -7.56 -11.33
N TYR A 45 -0.92 -6.94 -10.63
CA TYR A 45 -2.31 -7.38 -10.57
C TYR A 45 -2.98 -7.37 -11.94
N GLU A 46 -2.86 -6.28 -12.70
CA GLU A 46 -3.41 -6.16 -14.05
C GLU A 46 -2.74 -7.13 -15.03
N ASN A 47 -1.41 -7.31 -14.93
CA ASN A 47 -0.71 -8.31 -15.73
C ASN A 47 -1.24 -9.73 -15.46
N LYS A 48 -1.49 -10.07 -14.21
CA LYS A 48 -2.04 -11.38 -13.82
C LYS A 48 -3.45 -11.61 -14.35
N ARG A 49 -4.28 -10.57 -14.35
CA ARG A 49 -5.68 -10.62 -14.84
C ARG A 49 -5.78 -10.70 -16.36
N TRP A 50 -5.02 -9.88 -17.05
CA TRP A 50 -5.20 -9.61 -18.47
C TRP A 50 -4.07 -10.17 -19.36
N ARG A 51 -3.06 -10.78 -18.73
CA ARG A 51 -1.90 -11.35 -19.42
C ARG A 51 -1.22 -10.33 -20.35
N LEU A 52 -0.90 -9.15 -19.82
CA LEU A 52 -0.24 -8.07 -20.56
C LEU A 52 1.14 -8.47 -21.06
N SER A 53 1.81 -9.38 -20.35
CA SER A 53 3.05 -10.04 -20.75
C SER A 53 2.88 -11.54 -20.73
N THR A 54 3.54 -12.21 -21.68
CA THR A 54 3.70 -13.67 -21.73
C THR A 54 5.13 -14.11 -21.36
N ASP A 55 6.04 -13.17 -21.12
CA ASP A 55 7.40 -13.45 -20.67
C ASP A 55 7.38 -13.98 -19.23
N SER A 56 7.89 -15.19 -19.05
CA SER A 56 7.85 -15.91 -17.78
C SER A 56 8.68 -15.22 -16.68
N GLU A 57 9.79 -14.58 -17.04
CA GLU A 57 10.63 -13.89 -16.06
C GLU A 57 9.97 -12.58 -15.61
N VAL A 58 9.40 -11.84 -16.56
CA VAL A 58 8.60 -10.64 -16.24
C VAL A 58 7.43 -11.01 -15.33
N CYS A 59 6.67 -12.04 -15.66
CA CYS A 59 5.54 -12.50 -14.86
C CYS A 59 5.97 -12.91 -13.45
N ARG A 60 7.02 -13.71 -13.31
CA ARG A 60 7.55 -14.14 -12.00
C ARG A 60 7.97 -12.98 -11.13
N ARG A 61 8.65 -11.98 -11.71
CA ARG A 61 9.05 -10.77 -10.99
C ARG A 61 7.86 -9.93 -10.54
N LEU A 62 6.87 -9.76 -11.40
CA LEU A 62 5.64 -9.04 -11.07
C LEU A 62 4.84 -9.77 -9.99
N ASP A 63 4.73 -11.08 -10.05
CA ASP A 63 4.09 -11.88 -8.99
C ASP A 63 4.78 -11.69 -7.62
N GLY A 64 6.10 -11.54 -7.61
CA GLY A 64 6.85 -11.20 -6.39
C GLY A 64 6.45 -9.84 -5.79
N PHE A 65 6.29 -8.81 -6.62
CA PHE A 65 5.81 -7.48 -6.16
C PHE A 65 4.36 -7.56 -5.64
N LEU A 66 3.50 -8.28 -6.33
CA LEU A 66 2.11 -8.47 -5.93
C LEU A 66 2.02 -9.17 -4.57
N TYR A 67 2.74 -10.28 -4.41
CA TYR A 67 2.79 -11.02 -3.15
C TYR A 67 3.34 -10.17 -2.01
N GLY A 68 4.45 -9.48 -2.23
CA GLY A 68 5.05 -8.58 -1.23
C GLY A 68 4.10 -7.46 -0.79
N ALA A 69 3.33 -6.88 -1.71
CA ALA A 69 2.34 -5.85 -1.39
C ALA A 69 1.20 -6.41 -0.54
N ILE A 70 0.65 -7.56 -0.91
CA ILE A 70 -0.43 -8.21 -0.16
C ILE A 70 0.03 -8.55 1.26
N VAL A 71 1.16 -9.25 1.40
CA VAL A 71 1.70 -9.63 2.72
C VAL A 71 2.02 -8.39 3.56
N GLY A 72 2.69 -7.39 2.98
CA GLY A 72 3.01 -6.15 3.68
C GLY A 72 1.76 -5.39 4.15
N ASN A 73 0.70 -5.37 3.35
CA ASN A 73 -0.58 -4.76 3.74
C ASN A 73 -1.29 -5.55 4.85
N LEU A 74 -1.27 -6.89 4.77
CA LEU A 74 -1.85 -7.74 5.82
C LEU A 74 -1.14 -7.55 7.16
N ASN A 75 0.19 -7.53 7.17
CA ASN A 75 0.97 -7.28 8.38
C ASN A 75 0.63 -5.92 9.00
N ARG A 76 0.63 -4.85 8.20
CA ARG A 76 0.26 -3.50 8.69
C ARG A 76 -1.16 -3.42 9.21
N ARG A 77 -2.07 -4.21 8.65
CA ARG A 77 -3.43 -4.30 9.17
C ARG A 77 -3.46 -4.93 10.55
N VAL A 78 -2.73 -6.02 10.73
CA VAL A 78 -2.61 -6.69 12.05
C VAL A 78 -1.98 -5.75 13.08
N ASP A 79 -0.90 -5.06 12.71
CA ASP A 79 -0.25 -4.07 13.57
C ASP A 79 -1.22 -2.97 14.00
N PHE A 80 -1.95 -2.40 13.03
CA PHE A 80 -2.94 -1.35 13.32
C PHE A 80 -4.08 -1.87 14.21
N GLU A 81 -4.66 -3.03 13.92
CA GLU A 81 -5.75 -3.61 14.70
C GLU A 81 -5.31 -3.88 16.15
N THR A 82 -4.08 -4.34 16.33
CA THR A 82 -3.47 -4.57 17.65
C THR A 82 -3.31 -3.24 18.40
N LEU A 83 -2.69 -2.23 17.79
CA LEU A 83 -2.52 -0.90 18.39
C LEU A 83 -3.84 -0.24 18.71
N SER A 84 -4.79 -0.29 17.78
CA SER A 84 -6.13 0.30 17.95
C SER A 84 -6.88 -0.33 19.12
N LYS A 85 -6.78 -1.65 19.29
CA LYS A 85 -7.35 -2.35 20.44
C LYS A 85 -6.71 -1.88 21.74
N GLU A 86 -5.38 -1.80 21.81
CA GLU A 86 -4.65 -1.35 22.99
C GLU A 86 -4.98 0.10 23.38
N PHE A 87 -5.12 0.99 22.37
CA PHE A 87 -5.55 2.37 22.60
C PHE A 87 -6.97 2.43 23.14
N THR A 88 -7.88 1.66 22.56
CA THR A 88 -9.29 1.59 23.00
C THR A 88 -9.40 1.12 24.45
N VAL A 89 -8.68 0.06 24.82
CA VAL A 89 -8.67 -0.49 26.21
C VAL A 89 -8.19 0.56 27.22
N ARG A 90 -7.29 1.46 26.81
CA ARG A 90 -6.74 2.52 27.67
C ARG A 90 -7.50 3.85 27.58
N GLY A 91 -8.61 3.88 26.85
CA GLY A 91 -9.42 5.08 26.68
C GLY A 91 -8.71 6.17 25.87
N ILE A 92 -7.75 5.80 24.99
CA ILE A 92 -7.03 6.71 24.12
C ILE A 92 -7.84 6.85 22.82
N ALA A 93 -8.43 8.03 22.60
CA ALA A 93 -9.10 8.33 21.34
C ALA A 93 -8.05 8.44 20.21
N HIS A 94 -8.30 7.75 19.11
CA HIS A 94 -7.36 7.69 18.00
C HIS A 94 -8.08 7.51 16.67
N MET A 95 -7.44 7.97 15.60
CA MET A 95 -7.95 7.85 14.23
C MET A 95 -6.81 7.61 13.24
N PRO A 96 -6.85 6.55 12.42
CA PRO A 96 -5.88 6.40 11.34
C PRO A 96 -6.15 7.43 10.24
N VAL A 97 -5.07 7.95 9.66
CA VAL A 97 -5.13 8.92 8.56
C VAL A 97 -4.26 8.47 7.40
N LYS A 98 -4.27 9.26 6.32
CA LYS A 98 -3.42 9.04 5.13
C LYS A 98 -3.43 7.58 4.60
N GLY A 99 -2.24 6.97 4.56
CA GLY A 99 -1.98 5.70 3.89
C GLY A 99 -2.91 4.57 4.28
N TYR A 100 -3.04 4.32 5.56
CA TYR A 100 -3.90 3.26 6.08
C TYR A 100 -5.38 3.51 5.78
N TYR A 101 -5.84 4.74 5.90
CA TYR A 101 -7.24 5.09 5.64
C TYR A 101 -7.54 5.08 4.13
N LEU A 102 -6.68 5.72 3.33
CA LEU A 102 -6.88 5.90 1.88
C LEU A 102 -6.84 4.58 1.09
N ARG A 103 -6.27 3.51 1.63
CA ARG A 103 -6.28 2.21 0.95
C ARG A 103 -7.70 1.70 0.65
N LYS A 104 -8.68 2.09 1.47
CA LYS A 104 -10.09 1.71 1.27
C LYS A 104 -10.72 2.29 0.00
N LEU A 105 -10.08 3.28 -0.61
CA LEU A 105 -10.50 3.88 -1.87
C LEU A 105 -9.99 3.12 -3.10
N TYR A 106 -9.04 2.19 -2.91
CA TYR A 106 -8.56 1.34 -3.99
C TYR A 106 -9.54 0.20 -4.23
N PRO A 107 -9.81 -0.18 -5.51
CA PRO A 107 -10.62 -1.36 -5.83
C PRO A 107 -10.11 -2.63 -5.13
N VAL A 108 -8.80 -2.74 -4.97
CA VAL A 108 -8.12 -3.78 -4.20
C VAL A 108 -7.23 -3.09 -3.16
N PRO A 109 -7.68 -2.94 -1.90
CA PRO A 109 -6.99 -2.18 -0.86
C PRO A 109 -5.55 -2.62 -0.58
N GLU A 110 -5.26 -3.91 -0.79
CA GLU A 110 -3.95 -4.51 -0.56
C GLU A 110 -2.89 -4.04 -1.55
N LEU A 111 -3.29 -3.45 -2.68
CA LEU A 111 -2.37 -2.97 -3.73
C LEU A 111 -1.88 -1.55 -3.47
N ARG A 112 -2.50 -0.82 -2.54
CA ARG A 112 -2.00 0.48 -2.14
C ARG A 112 -0.81 0.32 -1.21
N THR A 113 0.38 0.60 -1.70
CA THR A 113 1.60 0.60 -0.88
C THR A 113 1.67 1.82 0.03
N PHE A 114 2.12 1.62 1.25
CA PHE A 114 2.45 2.67 2.23
C PHE A 114 3.46 2.14 3.24
N GLY A 115 4.30 3.02 3.80
CA GLY A 115 5.41 2.63 4.68
C GLY A 115 5.00 2.59 6.16
N ASP A 116 4.28 3.61 6.60
CA ASP A 116 3.96 3.90 7.99
C ASP A 116 2.45 3.95 8.23
N ILE A 117 2.07 3.89 9.49
CA ILE A 117 0.69 4.06 9.95
C ILE A 117 0.65 5.38 10.71
N ASP A 118 0.11 6.41 10.06
CA ASP A 118 -0.15 7.68 10.69
C ASP A 118 -1.43 7.62 11.53
N MET A 119 -1.37 8.03 12.80
CA MET A 119 -2.52 8.11 13.68
C MET A 119 -2.63 9.49 14.33
N LEU A 120 -3.83 10.05 14.33
CA LEU A 120 -4.15 11.22 15.16
C LEU A 120 -4.57 10.75 16.54
N ILE A 121 -4.07 11.45 17.56
CA ILE A 121 -4.42 11.30 18.97
C ILE A 121 -4.63 12.67 19.59
N HIS A 122 -5.26 12.73 20.74
CA HIS A 122 -5.30 13.97 21.53
C HIS A 122 -3.93 14.29 22.11
N ARG A 123 -3.63 15.58 22.21
CA ARG A 123 -2.33 16.05 22.72
C ARG A 123 -2.06 15.58 24.15
N GLU A 124 -3.07 15.58 24.99
CA GLU A 124 -3.01 15.12 26.37
C GLU A 124 -2.69 13.62 26.52
N ASP A 125 -2.94 12.80 25.50
CA ASP A 125 -2.66 11.37 25.52
C ASP A 125 -1.24 11.01 25.04
N ARG A 126 -0.43 12.01 24.60
CA ARG A 126 0.91 11.75 24.04
C ARG A 126 1.80 10.93 24.96
N GLN A 127 1.84 11.27 26.25
CA GLN A 127 2.65 10.55 27.23
C GLN A 127 2.17 9.09 27.41
N LYS A 128 0.86 8.87 27.54
CA LYS A 128 0.28 7.52 27.62
C LYS A 128 0.58 6.68 26.38
N VAL A 129 0.48 7.29 25.20
CA VAL A 129 0.81 6.62 23.93
C VAL A 129 2.28 6.26 23.89
N HIS A 130 3.17 7.17 24.29
CA HIS A 130 4.60 6.91 24.34
C HIS A 130 4.94 5.71 25.24
N GLU A 131 4.44 5.68 26.46
CA GLU A 131 4.66 4.59 27.42
C GLU A 131 4.10 3.28 26.90
N LEU A 132 2.91 3.31 26.30
CA LEU A 132 2.31 2.14 25.70
C LEU A 132 3.16 1.59 24.55
N MET A 133 3.59 2.46 23.62
CA MET A 133 4.41 2.03 22.48
C MET A 133 5.72 1.38 22.95
N LEU A 134 6.39 1.95 23.95
CA LEU A 134 7.59 1.36 24.54
C LEU A 134 7.28 -0.02 25.17
N SER A 135 6.17 -0.14 25.87
CA SER A 135 5.75 -1.42 26.51
C SER A 135 5.44 -2.52 25.49
N LEU A 136 5.05 -2.13 24.26
CA LEU A 136 4.80 -3.04 23.13
C LEU A 136 6.08 -3.34 22.32
N GLY A 137 7.24 -2.83 22.74
CA GLY A 137 8.52 -3.08 22.10
C GLY A 137 8.87 -2.14 20.93
N TYR A 138 8.11 -1.09 20.72
CA TYR A 138 8.46 -0.05 19.76
C TYR A 138 9.58 0.82 20.31
N SER A 139 10.45 1.32 19.42
CA SER A 139 11.50 2.27 19.74
C SER A 139 11.14 3.66 19.24
N VAL A 140 11.63 4.70 19.94
CA VAL A 140 11.49 6.09 19.50
C VAL A 140 12.70 6.51 18.68
N LYS A 141 12.47 7.36 17.68
CA LYS A 141 13.56 8.03 16.98
C LYS A 141 14.29 8.99 17.92
N GLN A 142 15.60 9.13 17.71
CA GLN A 142 16.39 10.17 18.39
C GLN A 142 15.70 11.54 18.22
N ASN A 143 15.71 12.36 19.27
CA ASN A 143 15.10 13.70 19.33
C ASN A 143 13.56 13.74 19.31
N TRP A 144 12.89 12.67 19.67
CA TRP A 144 11.45 12.75 19.94
C TRP A 144 11.22 13.16 21.40
N GLU A 145 10.45 14.21 21.60
CA GLU A 145 9.97 14.66 22.92
C GLU A 145 8.45 14.49 22.99
N PRO A 146 7.92 13.92 24.08
CA PRO A 146 6.47 13.71 24.26
C PRO A 146 5.66 15.00 24.39
#